data_820c5504f4e6390e7a001bbd4bf86f7f
#
_entry.id   820c5504f4e6390e7a001bbd4bf86f7f
#
_cell.length_a   1.000
_cell.length_b   1.000
_cell.length_c   1.000
_cell.angle_alpha   90.00
_cell.angle_beta   90.00
_cell.angle_gamma   90.00
#
_symmetry.space_group_name_H-M   'P 1'
#
loop_
_entity.id
_entity.type
_entity.pdbx_description
1 polymer ?
#
loop_
_entity_poly.entity_id
_entity_poly.type
_entity_poly.pdbx_seq_one_letter_code
_entity_poly.pdbx_strand_id
1 'polypeptide(L)'
;MPVERGEVIHKANAILAVYHGVPRNVTRGWYHKFCVRNPIIADRVAQKLSKSRNAVNKEGIIHYFNALIKGTLGLSCTAADVYNMDETSFKTKSQNKKVVAIRGSKNVWYEENTPPYHLTIVVSAASDGTLVHPAFILPGQSCESTILDECPVDDALVTTAPKAFMNSAIFNNWLISFGEWKLRCRAARPAVLVLDNCSSHHGVESEMICEAYGIVLVYLPANATHLLQPLDVAIFRTFKRDIKTAVTTYLRAANIDTLPRSNAISIAGTTFNKLISHDFQYDRCHAGGMFKNGFRTCGAWPLSLPAMLKRLDLQSKNCVNSDLGAAAWIRTQEYARENVITVPARTPKKARKRVVTDGDLFTKEGLHTNASKPTRKPNVKRKKSN
;
A
#
# COMPACT_ATOMS: atom_id res chain seq x y z
N MET A 1 15.36 -6.63 12.09
CA MET A 1 14.51 -7.40 11.16
C MET A 1 13.70 -8.40 11.97
N PRO A 2 12.42 -8.60 11.66
CA PRO A 2 11.66 -9.68 12.31
C PRO A 2 12.34 -11.01 12.04
N VAL A 3 12.36 -11.87 13.05
CA VAL A 3 13.05 -13.16 13.03
C VAL A 3 11.98 -14.25 12.88
N GLU A 4 12.19 -15.19 11.97
CA GLU A 4 11.27 -16.32 11.80
C GLU A 4 11.41 -17.33 12.95
N ARG A 5 10.30 -18.05 13.25
CA ARG A 5 10.31 -19.11 14.27
C ARG A 5 11.43 -20.12 14.05
N GLY A 6 11.68 -20.51 12.80
CA GLY A 6 12.75 -21.41 12.41
C GLY A 6 14.14 -20.89 12.78
N GLU A 7 14.38 -19.60 12.60
CA GLU A 7 15.65 -18.97 12.98
C GLU A 7 15.86 -18.91 14.49
N VAL A 8 14.79 -18.68 15.28
CA VAL A 8 14.88 -18.71 16.75
C VAL A 8 15.27 -20.11 17.22
N ILE A 9 14.64 -21.15 16.67
CA ILE A 9 14.95 -22.56 16.98
C ILE A 9 16.39 -22.89 16.55
N HIS A 10 16.80 -22.47 15.36
CA HIS A 10 18.15 -22.70 14.85
C HIS A 10 19.21 -22.04 15.73
N LYS A 11 19.01 -20.79 16.13
CA LYS A 11 19.92 -20.07 17.05
C LYS A 11 19.95 -20.70 18.43
N ALA A 12 18.81 -21.14 18.95
CA ALA A 12 18.76 -21.85 20.22
C ALA A 12 19.57 -23.16 20.18
N ASN A 13 19.46 -23.92 19.10
CA ASN A 13 20.24 -25.13 18.88
C ASN A 13 21.73 -24.83 18.77
N ALA A 14 22.12 -23.76 18.06
CA ALA A 14 23.52 -23.37 17.97
C ALA A 14 24.11 -22.99 19.34
N ILE A 15 23.39 -22.21 20.16
CA ILE A 15 23.80 -21.82 21.50
C ILE A 15 23.94 -23.06 22.41
N LEU A 16 22.98 -23.98 22.35
CA LEU A 16 23.01 -25.19 23.14
C LEU A 16 24.17 -26.12 22.76
N ALA A 17 24.48 -26.22 21.48
CA ALA A 17 25.62 -27.01 21.00
C ALA A 17 26.95 -26.47 21.55
N VAL A 18 27.13 -25.15 21.54
CA VAL A 18 28.32 -24.50 22.14
C VAL A 18 28.38 -24.71 23.65
N TYR A 19 27.25 -24.53 24.35
CA TYR A 19 27.21 -24.62 25.81
C TYR A 19 27.42 -26.04 26.33
N HIS A 20 26.89 -27.06 25.65
CA HIS A 20 26.95 -28.45 26.08
C HIS A 20 28.04 -29.28 25.37
N GLY A 21 28.74 -28.73 24.39
CA GLY A 21 29.74 -29.46 23.60
C GLY A 21 29.16 -30.56 22.69
N VAL A 22 27.84 -30.76 22.70
CA VAL A 22 27.12 -31.73 21.85
C VAL A 22 25.88 -31.14 21.26
N PRO A 23 25.53 -31.49 20.00
CA PRO A 23 24.32 -30.98 19.35
C PRO A 23 23.07 -31.39 20.13
N ARG A 24 22.27 -30.42 20.54
CA ARG A 24 20.94 -30.63 21.12
C ARG A 24 19.92 -29.95 20.24
N ASN A 25 18.84 -30.66 19.88
CA ASN A 25 17.80 -30.15 19.02
C ASN A 25 16.57 -29.76 19.83
N VAL A 26 16.34 -28.45 19.97
CA VAL A 26 15.05 -27.95 20.45
C VAL A 26 14.05 -27.90 19.30
N THR A 27 12.79 -28.14 19.62
CA THR A 27 11.69 -28.31 18.66
C THR A 27 10.66 -27.17 18.77
N ARG A 28 9.60 -27.26 17.97
CA ARG A 28 8.44 -26.36 18.09
C ARG A 28 7.80 -26.35 19.48
N GLY A 29 7.81 -27.48 20.19
CA GLY A 29 7.32 -27.56 21.57
C GLY A 29 8.16 -26.73 22.54
N TRP A 30 9.48 -26.70 22.38
CA TRP A 30 10.34 -25.78 23.11
C TRP A 30 10.02 -24.34 22.83
N TYR A 31 9.85 -23.99 21.54
CA TYR A 31 9.51 -22.63 21.12
C TYR A 31 8.18 -22.16 21.75
N HIS A 32 7.16 -23.01 21.78
CA HIS A 32 5.91 -22.69 22.44
C HIS A 32 6.12 -22.38 23.94
N LYS A 33 6.83 -23.24 24.66
CA LYS A 33 7.19 -23.01 26.08
C LYS A 33 8.06 -21.75 26.25
N PHE A 34 8.91 -21.44 25.26
CA PHE A 34 9.71 -20.22 25.26
C PHE A 34 8.81 -18.98 25.18
N CYS A 35 7.83 -18.93 24.28
CA CYS A 35 6.88 -17.83 24.18
C CYS A 35 6.01 -17.70 25.43
N VAL A 36 5.60 -18.82 26.05
CA VAL A 36 4.85 -18.79 27.33
C VAL A 36 5.67 -18.14 28.45
N ARG A 37 6.97 -18.44 28.53
CA ARG A 37 7.88 -17.83 29.52
C ARG A 37 8.22 -16.37 29.20
N ASN A 38 8.03 -15.96 27.94
CA ASN A 38 8.32 -14.59 27.49
C ASN A 38 7.07 -13.99 26.80
N PRO A 39 6.06 -13.60 27.58
CA PRO A 39 4.75 -13.18 27.05
C PRO A 39 4.79 -11.90 26.19
N ILE A 40 5.89 -11.16 26.25
CA ILE A 40 6.15 -10.00 25.37
C ILE A 40 6.36 -10.45 23.91
N ILE A 41 6.77 -11.71 23.68
CA ILE A 41 7.05 -12.26 22.36
C ILE A 41 5.82 -13.00 21.84
N ALA A 42 5.34 -12.64 20.66
CA ALA A 42 4.23 -13.32 20.02
C ALA A 42 4.48 -13.50 18.51
N ASP A 43 4.00 -14.61 17.97
CA ASP A 43 3.96 -14.80 16.52
C ASP A 43 3.02 -13.78 15.87
N ARG A 44 3.50 -13.07 14.86
CA ARG A 44 2.72 -12.12 14.06
C ARG A 44 2.95 -12.39 12.58
N VAL A 45 1.93 -12.22 11.79
CA VAL A 45 2.07 -12.26 10.34
C VAL A 45 2.75 -10.96 9.89
N ALA A 46 3.97 -11.10 9.38
CA ALA A 46 4.73 -9.96 8.88
C ALA A 46 4.12 -9.43 7.57
N GLN A 47 3.98 -8.12 7.47
CA GLN A 47 3.64 -7.46 6.22
C GLN A 47 4.88 -7.39 5.33
N LYS A 48 4.77 -7.85 4.09
CA LYS A 48 5.87 -7.73 3.11
C LYS A 48 5.99 -6.27 2.67
N LEU A 49 7.07 -5.62 3.06
CA LEU A 49 7.44 -4.29 2.58
C LEU A 49 8.50 -4.44 1.47
N SER A 50 8.33 -3.68 0.38
CA SER A 50 9.38 -3.57 -0.63
C SER A 50 10.58 -2.79 -0.07
N LYS A 51 11.77 -2.98 -0.64
CA LYS A 51 12.97 -2.21 -0.23
C LYS A 51 12.77 -0.69 -0.37
N SER A 52 12.02 -0.25 -1.38
CA SER A 52 11.70 1.16 -1.60
C SER A 52 10.86 1.75 -0.48
N ARG A 53 9.92 0.99 0.08
CA ARG A 53 9.10 1.44 1.23
C ARG A 53 9.89 1.60 2.53
N ASN A 54 11.06 0.96 2.64
CA ASN A 54 11.99 1.17 3.75
C ASN A 54 12.89 2.40 3.58
N ALA A 55 12.82 3.10 2.45
CA ALA A 55 13.64 4.27 2.15
C ALA A 55 13.02 5.60 2.61
N VAL A 56 11.87 5.58 3.26
CA VAL A 56 11.26 6.78 3.84
C VAL A 56 12.17 7.33 4.95
N ASN A 57 12.54 8.59 4.83
CA ASN A 57 13.43 9.27 5.77
C ASN A 57 12.73 10.42 6.50
N LYS A 58 13.36 10.90 7.56
CA LYS A 58 12.85 11.96 8.41
C LYS A 58 12.76 13.30 7.67
N GLU A 59 13.71 13.59 6.82
CA GLU A 59 13.79 14.84 6.05
C GLU A 59 12.59 14.97 5.10
N GLY A 60 12.23 13.89 4.39
CA GLY A 60 11.06 13.84 3.52
C GLY A 60 9.75 14.07 4.29
N ILE A 61 9.64 13.52 5.51
CA ILE A 61 8.47 13.74 6.37
C ILE A 61 8.39 15.20 6.83
N ILE A 62 9.52 15.81 7.21
CA ILE A 62 9.57 17.23 7.61
C ILE A 62 9.18 18.12 6.42
N HIS A 63 9.68 17.81 5.22
CA HIS A 63 9.32 18.57 4.02
C HIS A 63 7.81 18.48 3.75
N TYR A 64 7.23 17.29 3.81
CA TYR A 64 5.78 17.08 3.67
C TYR A 64 4.98 17.84 4.74
N PHE A 65 5.40 17.78 6.00
CA PHE A 65 4.77 18.51 7.09
C PHE A 65 4.78 20.03 6.86
N ASN A 66 5.90 20.58 6.39
CA ASN A 66 6.02 22.00 6.05
C ASN A 66 5.11 22.39 4.88
N ALA A 67 4.96 21.51 3.87
CA ALA A 67 4.01 21.73 2.78
C ALA A 67 2.56 21.76 3.27
N LEU A 68 2.20 20.84 4.18
CA LEU A 68 0.88 20.84 4.84
C LEU A 68 0.63 22.12 5.65
N ILE A 69 1.61 22.56 6.44
CA ILE A 69 1.50 23.83 7.20
C ILE A 69 1.23 24.99 6.25
N LYS A 70 2.03 25.10 5.17
CA LYS A 70 1.88 26.17 4.18
C LYS A 70 0.48 26.15 3.55
N GLY A 71 0.00 24.97 3.14
CA GLY A 71 -1.32 24.84 2.53
C GLY A 71 -2.47 25.04 3.50
N THR A 72 -2.36 24.61 4.76
CA THR A 72 -3.47 24.64 5.72
C THR A 72 -3.52 25.95 6.52
N LEU A 73 -2.45 26.31 7.21
CA LEU A 73 -2.42 27.50 8.06
C LEU A 73 -2.39 28.78 7.23
N GLY A 74 -1.64 28.80 6.12
CA GLY A 74 -1.58 29.95 5.22
C GLY A 74 -2.94 30.33 4.61
N LEU A 75 -3.85 29.34 4.48
CA LEU A 75 -5.18 29.53 3.91
C LEU A 75 -6.31 29.46 4.95
N SER A 76 -6.00 29.43 6.23
CA SER A 76 -6.98 29.31 7.34
C SER A 76 -7.95 28.13 7.17
N CYS A 77 -7.44 26.99 6.72
CA CYS A 77 -8.23 25.78 6.48
C CYS A 77 -8.76 25.18 7.80
N THR A 78 -9.93 24.57 7.71
CA THR A 78 -10.55 23.77 8.77
C THR A 78 -10.47 22.26 8.43
N ALA A 79 -11.00 21.40 9.28
CA ALA A 79 -11.11 19.97 9.00
C ALA A 79 -11.90 19.68 7.71
N ALA A 80 -12.85 20.52 7.35
CA ALA A 80 -13.67 20.41 6.15
C ALA A 80 -12.93 20.76 4.86
N ASP A 81 -11.76 21.37 4.94
CA ASP A 81 -11.01 21.88 3.80
C ASP A 81 -9.76 21.02 3.49
N VAL A 82 -9.45 20.01 4.34
CA VAL A 82 -8.29 19.12 4.14
C VAL A 82 -8.77 17.75 3.70
N TYR A 83 -8.43 17.39 2.46
CA TYR A 83 -8.86 16.18 1.78
C TYR A 83 -7.69 15.22 1.56
N ASN A 84 -8.00 13.94 1.49
CA ASN A 84 -7.11 12.93 0.93
C ASN A 84 -7.82 12.19 -0.20
N MET A 85 -7.15 12.01 -1.32
CA MET A 85 -7.59 11.19 -2.44
C MET A 85 -6.62 10.04 -2.65
N ASP A 86 -7.16 8.88 -2.99
CA ASP A 86 -6.37 7.71 -3.34
C ASP A 86 -7.19 6.71 -4.15
N GLU A 87 -6.52 5.85 -4.90
CA GLU A 87 -7.13 4.81 -5.68
C GLU A 87 -7.06 3.46 -4.99
N THR A 88 -8.14 2.72 -5.09
CA THR A 88 -8.18 1.33 -4.68
C THR A 88 -8.72 0.45 -5.79
N SER A 89 -8.41 -0.84 -5.78
CA SER A 89 -8.85 -1.74 -6.82
C SER A 89 -9.66 -2.90 -6.30
N PHE A 90 -10.56 -3.39 -7.14
CA PHE A 90 -11.37 -4.58 -6.89
C PHE A 90 -10.54 -5.85 -6.82
N LYS A 91 -9.41 -5.89 -7.53
CA LYS A 91 -8.54 -7.06 -7.61
C LYS A 91 -7.69 -7.18 -6.36
N THR A 92 -8.17 -7.92 -5.37
CA THR A 92 -7.35 -8.33 -4.24
C THR A 92 -6.45 -9.50 -4.67
N LYS A 93 -5.14 -9.39 -4.42
CA LYS A 93 -4.24 -10.53 -4.60
C LYS A 93 -4.75 -11.71 -3.77
N SER A 94 -4.93 -12.85 -4.42
CA SER A 94 -5.27 -14.10 -3.75
C SER A 94 -4.20 -14.47 -2.73
N GLN A 95 -4.64 -14.80 -1.53
CA GLN A 95 -3.79 -15.48 -0.56
C GLN A 95 -4.24 -16.95 -0.52
N ASN A 96 -3.27 -17.86 -0.50
CA ASN A 96 -3.56 -19.28 -0.32
C ASN A 96 -4.50 -19.48 0.87
N LYS A 97 -5.68 -20.03 0.62
CA LYS A 97 -6.69 -20.31 1.65
C LYS A 97 -6.53 -21.73 2.15
N LYS A 98 -6.79 -21.92 3.44
CA LYS A 98 -7.00 -23.26 3.96
C LYS A 98 -8.39 -23.71 3.55
N VAL A 99 -8.47 -24.82 2.86
CA VAL A 99 -9.73 -25.46 2.42
C VAL A 99 -9.91 -26.79 3.12
N VAL A 100 -11.17 -27.21 3.24
CA VAL A 100 -11.48 -28.57 3.72
C VAL A 100 -11.28 -29.52 2.55
N ALA A 101 -10.45 -30.54 2.77
CA ALA A 101 -10.15 -31.54 1.77
C ALA A 101 -10.07 -32.93 2.42
N ILE A 102 -10.13 -33.98 1.63
CA ILE A 102 -9.96 -35.35 2.10
C ILE A 102 -8.54 -35.50 2.70
N ARG A 103 -8.46 -36.09 3.89
CA ARG A 103 -7.17 -36.33 4.55
C ARG A 103 -6.27 -37.18 3.66
N GLY A 104 -5.03 -36.70 3.41
CA GLY A 104 -4.07 -37.37 2.57
C GLY A 104 -4.02 -36.87 1.12
N SER A 105 -4.90 -35.95 0.70
CA SER A 105 -4.81 -35.29 -0.61
C SER A 105 -3.47 -34.55 -0.75
N LYS A 106 -2.67 -34.89 -1.73
CA LYS A 106 -1.36 -34.27 -1.96
C LYS A 106 -1.47 -32.89 -2.61
N ASN A 107 -2.42 -32.73 -3.54
CA ASN A 107 -2.68 -31.47 -4.25
C ASN A 107 -4.16 -31.13 -4.09
N VAL A 108 -4.44 -29.98 -3.52
CA VAL A 108 -5.78 -29.45 -3.41
C VAL A 108 -5.85 -28.17 -4.21
N TRP A 109 -6.62 -28.18 -5.28
CA TRP A 109 -6.81 -27.05 -6.18
C TRP A 109 -8.04 -26.26 -5.72
N TYR A 110 -7.93 -24.98 -5.72
CA TYR A 110 -9.03 -24.06 -5.43
C TYR A 110 -9.12 -23.04 -6.56
N GLU A 111 -10.25 -22.99 -7.21
CA GLU A 111 -10.54 -21.98 -8.20
C GLU A 111 -10.96 -20.69 -7.49
N GLU A 112 -10.29 -19.60 -7.78
CA GLU A 112 -10.60 -18.32 -7.17
C GLU A 112 -11.51 -17.50 -8.07
N ASN A 113 -12.74 -17.28 -7.59
CA ASN A 113 -13.73 -16.42 -8.26
C ASN A 113 -13.30 -14.96 -8.07
N THR A 114 -12.34 -14.50 -8.86
CA THR A 114 -11.96 -13.08 -8.94
C THR A 114 -12.45 -12.51 -10.27
N PRO A 115 -12.93 -11.25 -10.30
CA PRO A 115 -13.26 -10.62 -11.56
C PRO A 115 -12.07 -10.70 -12.52
N PRO A 116 -12.25 -11.11 -13.79
CA PRO A 116 -11.18 -11.25 -14.76
C PRO A 116 -10.60 -9.89 -15.20
N TYR A 117 -11.20 -8.80 -14.77
CA TYR A 117 -10.82 -7.44 -15.10
C TYR A 117 -10.41 -6.63 -13.86
N HIS A 118 -9.64 -5.59 -14.08
CA HIS A 118 -9.29 -4.61 -13.07
C HIS A 118 -10.36 -3.51 -13.06
N LEU A 119 -10.85 -3.14 -11.87
CA LEU A 119 -11.70 -1.98 -11.66
C LEU A 119 -11.01 -1.10 -10.61
N THR A 120 -10.71 0.14 -10.97
CA THR A 120 -10.19 1.12 -10.02
C THR A 120 -11.33 1.96 -9.46
N ILE A 121 -11.31 2.19 -8.17
CA ILE A 121 -12.24 3.06 -7.45
C ILE A 121 -11.42 4.21 -6.86
N VAL A 122 -11.71 5.42 -7.30
CA VAL A 122 -11.14 6.65 -6.74
C VAL A 122 -12.00 7.07 -5.56
N VAL A 123 -11.39 7.20 -4.40
CA VAL A 123 -12.04 7.62 -3.17
C VAL A 123 -11.40 8.91 -2.68
N SER A 124 -12.22 9.87 -2.30
CA SER A 124 -11.75 11.10 -1.66
C SER A 124 -12.60 11.44 -0.45
N ALA A 125 -11.96 11.88 0.62
CA ALA A 125 -12.61 12.23 1.86
C ALA A 125 -11.93 13.43 2.52
N ALA A 126 -12.72 14.27 3.17
CA ALA A 126 -12.22 15.33 4.03
C ALA A 126 -11.88 14.81 5.43
N SER A 127 -11.06 15.55 6.14
CA SER A 127 -10.66 15.19 7.52
C SER A 127 -11.77 15.33 8.54
N ASP A 128 -12.89 15.97 8.19
CA ASP A 128 -14.12 15.99 8.98
C ASP A 128 -15.02 14.76 8.78
N GLY A 129 -14.66 13.87 7.83
CA GLY A 129 -15.41 12.67 7.48
C GLY A 129 -16.32 12.84 6.27
N THR A 130 -16.41 14.02 5.66
CA THR A 130 -17.20 14.23 4.43
C THR A 130 -16.58 13.47 3.27
N LEU A 131 -17.39 12.64 2.59
CA LEU A 131 -17.02 11.92 1.37
C LEU A 131 -17.33 12.75 0.12
N VAL A 132 -16.41 12.73 -0.82
CA VAL A 132 -16.63 13.18 -2.19
C VAL A 132 -17.18 12.00 -3.01
N HIS A 133 -18.00 12.24 -4.01
CA HIS A 133 -18.50 11.17 -4.87
C HIS A 133 -17.35 10.32 -5.45
N PRO A 134 -17.51 8.99 -5.54
CA PRO A 134 -16.49 8.11 -6.07
C PRO A 134 -16.41 8.20 -7.60
N ALA A 135 -15.22 7.89 -8.14
CA ALA A 135 -15.08 7.67 -9.57
C ALA A 135 -14.64 6.22 -9.84
N PHE A 136 -15.20 5.62 -10.89
CA PHE A 136 -14.90 4.27 -11.32
C PHE A 136 -14.15 4.29 -12.64
N ILE A 137 -12.99 3.62 -12.69
CA ILE A 137 -12.20 3.48 -13.91
C ILE A 137 -12.28 2.02 -14.37
N LEU A 138 -12.95 1.80 -15.50
CA LEU A 138 -13.14 0.48 -16.12
C LEU A 138 -12.05 0.20 -17.16
N PRO A 139 -11.72 -1.07 -17.41
CA PRO A 139 -10.82 -1.43 -18.51
C PRO A 139 -11.51 -1.31 -19.84
N GLY A 140 -10.78 -0.80 -20.85
CA GLY A 140 -11.24 -0.67 -22.22
C GLY A 140 -11.28 0.77 -22.70
N GLN A 141 -11.96 0.99 -23.85
CA GLN A 141 -12.10 2.30 -24.49
C GLN A 141 -13.54 2.84 -24.41
N SER A 142 -14.49 2.01 -24.00
CA SER A 142 -15.91 2.36 -23.87
C SER A 142 -16.58 1.57 -22.78
N CYS A 143 -17.69 2.06 -22.27
CA CYS A 143 -18.59 1.36 -21.34
C CYS A 143 -20.04 1.52 -21.83
N GLU A 144 -20.93 0.73 -21.26
CA GLU A 144 -22.36 0.80 -21.51
C GLU A 144 -22.92 2.10 -20.94
N SER A 145 -23.87 2.73 -21.63
CA SER A 145 -24.52 3.98 -21.18
C SER A 145 -25.28 3.80 -19.85
N THR A 146 -25.73 2.57 -19.58
CA THR A 146 -26.50 2.17 -18.39
C THR A 146 -25.61 1.69 -17.25
N ILE A 147 -24.29 1.81 -17.34
CA ILE A 147 -23.35 1.19 -16.40
C ILE A 147 -23.49 1.71 -14.95
N LEU A 148 -24.03 2.91 -14.78
CA LEU A 148 -24.28 3.54 -13.48
C LEU A 148 -25.73 3.40 -12.99
N ASP A 149 -26.66 2.87 -13.78
CA ASP A 149 -28.09 2.85 -13.44
C ASP A 149 -28.38 2.13 -12.12
N GLU A 150 -27.61 1.09 -11.80
CA GLU A 150 -27.73 0.35 -10.56
C GLU A 150 -26.76 0.85 -9.45
N CYS A 151 -26.01 1.90 -9.68
CA CYS A 151 -25.12 2.46 -8.68
C CYS A 151 -25.91 3.26 -7.65
N PRO A 152 -25.88 2.90 -6.35
CA PRO A 152 -26.67 3.58 -5.33
C PRO A 152 -26.01 4.87 -4.82
N VAL A 153 -25.00 5.38 -5.51
CA VAL A 153 -24.32 6.63 -5.15
C VAL A 153 -24.69 7.67 -6.20
N ASP A 154 -25.41 8.67 -5.75
CA ASP A 154 -25.71 9.85 -6.57
C ASP A 154 -24.40 10.57 -6.93
N ASP A 155 -24.33 11.17 -8.10
CA ASP A 155 -23.15 11.87 -8.62
C ASP A 155 -21.89 10.99 -8.82
N ALA A 156 -21.99 9.65 -8.75
CA ALA A 156 -20.87 8.78 -9.07
C ALA A 156 -20.37 8.98 -10.51
N LEU A 157 -19.05 9.00 -10.67
CA LEU A 157 -18.43 9.20 -11.97
C LEU A 157 -17.93 7.86 -12.54
N VAL A 158 -17.93 7.74 -13.87
CA VAL A 158 -17.32 6.58 -14.55
C VAL A 158 -16.50 7.04 -15.74
N THR A 159 -15.39 6.36 -15.95
CA THR A 159 -14.54 6.52 -17.13
C THR A 159 -13.91 5.19 -17.52
N THR A 160 -13.18 5.16 -18.63
CA THR A 160 -12.44 3.99 -19.08
C THR A 160 -10.97 4.32 -19.33
N ALA A 161 -10.11 3.33 -19.10
CA ALA A 161 -8.71 3.39 -19.49
C ALA A 161 -8.28 1.99 -19.96
N PRO A 162 -7.27 1.84 -20.83
CA PRO A 162 -6.90 0.52 -21.41
C PRO A 162 -6.69 -0.57 -20.38
N LYS A 163 -6.10 -0.23 -19.25
CA LYS A 163 -5.84 -1.15 -18.11
C LYS A 163 -6.56 -0.75 -16.82
N ALA A 164 -7.53 0.16 -16.91
CA ALA A 164 -8.27 0.72 -15.77
C ALA A 164 -7.37 1.39 -14.70
N PHE A 165 -6.22 1.93 -15.07
CA PHE A 165 -5.39 2.72 -14.17
C PHE A 165 -5.63 4.22 -14.38
N MET A 166 -5.45 4.99 -13.30
CA MET A 166 -5.41 6.44 -13.35
C MET A 166 -4.29 6.90 -14.30
N ASN A 167 -4.57 7.93 -15.07
CA ASN A 167 -3.60 8.67 -15.87
C ASN A 167 -3.84 10.18 -15.73
N SER A 168 -2.96 11.01 -16.27
CA SER A 168 -3.02 12.46 -16.10
C SER A 168 -4.32 13.06 -16.64
N ALA A 169 -4.85 12.59 -17.77
CA ALA A 169 -6.09 13.10 -18.32
C ALA A 169 -7.30 12.77 -17.41
N ILE A 170 -7.37 11.55 -16.89
CA ILE A 170 -8.42 11.14 -15.95
C ILE A 170 -8.29 11.90 -14.63
N PHE A 171 -7.06 12.11 -14.15
CA PHE A 171 -6.82 12.89 -12.96
C PHE A 171 -7.27 14.35 -13.11
N ASN A 172 -6.95 14.99 -14.24
CA ASN A 172 -7.38 16.35 -14.54
C ASN A 172 -8.92 16.47 -14.58
N ASN A 173 -9.60 15.53 -15.24
CA ASN A 173 -11.06 15.50 -15.27
C ASN A 173 -11.65 15.27 -13.87
N TRP A 174 -11.02 14.43 -13.07
CA TRP A 174 -11.43 14.23 -11.68
C TRP A 174 -11.20 15.50 -10.83
N LEU A 175 -10.09 16.23 -11.02
CA LEU A 175 -9.82 17.51 -10.34
C LEU A 175 -10.89 18.56 -10.68
N ILE A 176 -11.31 18.65 -11.94
CA ILE A 176 -12.39 19.56 -12.38
C ILE A 176 -13.68 19.18 -11.63
N SER A 177 -14.07 17.90 -11.67
CA SER A 177 -15.26 17.42 -10.98
C SER A 177 -15.22 17.65 -9.47
N PHE A 178 -14.06 17.44 -8.84
CA PHE A 178 -13.83 17.73 -7.43
C PHE A 178 -13.96 19.23 -7.13
N GLY A 179 -13.39 20.08 -7.99
CA GLY A 179 -13.50 21.54 -7.87
C GLY A 179 -14.94 22.04 -7.98
N GLU A 180 -15.70 21.54 -8.96
CA GLU A 180 -17.12 21.84 -9.13
C GLU A 180 -17.96 21.36 -7.95
N TRP A 181 -17.75 20.13 -7.47
CA TRP A 181 -18.40 19.59 -6.29
C TRP A 181 -18.11 20.48 -5.07
N LYS A 182 -16.85 20.86 -4.88
CA LYS A 182 -16.43 21.74 -3.77
C LYS A 182 -17.15 23.10 -3.82
N LEU A 183 -17.23 23.71 -4.98
CA LEU A 183 -17.93 24.99 -5.15
C LEU A 183 -19.43 24.88 -4.81
N ARG A 184 -20.08 23.77 -5.19
CA ARG A 184 -21.50 23.52 -4.86
C ARG A 184 -21.72 23.27 -3.36
N CYS A 185 -20.85 22.47 -2.73
CA CYS A 185 -21.08 21.95 -1.38
C CYS A 185 -20.39 22.75 -0.27
N ARG A 186 -19.29 23.44 -0.57
CA ARG A 186 -18.41 24.08 0.44
C ARG A 186 -18.10 25.54 0.16
N ALA A 187 -18.77 26.16 -0.79
CA ALA A 187 -18.51 27.52 -1.26
C ALA A 187 -17.06 27.71 -1.79
N ALA A 188 -16.64 28.94 -1.99
CA ALA A 188 -15.33 29.29 -2.56
C ALA A 188 -14.14 29.18 -1.57
N ARG A 189 -14.23 28.29 -0.57
CA ARG A 189 -13.11 28.06 0.36
C ARG A 189 -11.96 27.32 -0.33
N PRO A 190 -10.70 27.58 0.05
CA PRO A 190 -9.59 26.81 -0.46
C PRO A 190 -9.70 25.33 0.01
N ALA A 191 -9.11 24.41 -0.75
CA ALA A 191 -8.99 23.01 -0.37
C ALA A 191 -7.53 22.57 -0.41
N VAL A 192 -7.09 21.84 0.59
CA VAL A 192 -5.80 21.14 0.59
C VAL A 192 -6.05 19.67 0.26
N LEU A 193 -5.52 19.21 -0.87
CA LEU A 193 -5.68 17.85 -1.32
C LEU A 193 -4.37 17.07 -1.15
N VAL A 194 -4.37 16.12 -0.23
CA VAL A 194 -3.25 15.22 0.04
C VAL A 194 -3.38 14.01 -0.87
N LEU A 195 -2.33 13.67 -1.62
CA LEU A 195 -2.29 12.54 -2.53
C LEU A 195 -0.89 11.91 -2.59
N ASP A 196 -0.80 10.72 -3.17
CA ASP A 196 0.48 10.09 -3.38
C ASP A 196 1.31 10.83 -4.45
N ASN A 197 2.61 10.56 -4.48
CA ASN A 197 3.53 11.20 -5.43
C ASN A 197 3.63 10.38 -6.73
N CYS A 198 2.49 9.99 -7.31
CA CYS A 198 2.43 9.30 -8.59
C CYS A 198 2.62 10.29 -9.75
N SER A 199 3.32 9.86 -10.80
CA SER A 199 3.56 10.72 -11.97
C SER A 199 2.29 11.17 -12.70
N SER A 200 1.20 10.42 -12.59
CA SER A 200 -0.12 10.78 -13.14
C SER A 200 -0.75 11.99 -12.47
N HIS A 201 -0.31 12.38 -11.30
CA HIS A 201 -0.84 13.50 -10.52
C HIS A 201 -0.08 14.82 -10.75
N HIS A 202 0.96 14.77 -11.58
CA HIS A 202 1.79 15.93 -11.88
C HIS A 202 1.54 16.43 -13.31
N GLY A 203 1.46 17.74 -13.49
CA GLY A 203 1.35 18.35 -14.80
C GLY A 203 0.93 19.82 -14.74
N VAL A 204 1.33 20.59 -15.75
CA VAL A 204 0.97 22.01 -15.85
C VAL A 204 -0.54 22.21 -15.90
N GLU A 205 -1.26 21.32 -16.60
CA GLU A 205 -2.72 21.34 -16.67
C GLU A 205 -3.36 21.12 -15.31
N SER A 206 -2.85 20.15 -14.50
CA SER A 206 -3.31 19.94 -13.14
C SER A 206 -3.11 21.18 -12.26
N GLU A 207 -1.98 21.87 -12.41
CA GLU A 207 -1.68 23.10 -11.66
C GLU A 207 -2.65 24.23 -12.04
N MET A 208 -2.93 24.42 -13.34
CA MET A 208 -3.90 25.40 -13.81
C MET A 208 -5.32 25.15 -13.28
N ILE A 209 -5.75 23.88 -13.29
CA ILE A 209 -7.06 23.48 -12.73
C ILE A 209 -7.09 23.77 -11.23
N CYS A 210 -6.04 23.43 -10.51
CA CYS A 210 -5.93 23.67 -9.08
C CYS A 210 -5.99 25.17 -8.74
N GLU A 211 -5.33 26.01 -9.52
CA GLU A 211 -5.37 27.47 -9.36
C GLU A 211 -6.81 28.00 -9.59
N ALA A 212 -7.47 27.55 -10.67
CA ALA A 212 -8.84 27.97 -11.00
C ALA A 212 -9.86 27.62 -9.90
N TYR A 213 -9.71 26.48 -9.23
CA TYR A 213 -10.63 26.01 -8.19
C TYR A 213 -10.16 26.28 -6.75
N GLY A 214 -9.00 26.93 -6.54
CA GLY A 214 -8.43 27.16 -5.22
C GLY A 214 -8.08 25.87 -4.49
N ILE A 215 -7.48 24.91 -5.19
CA ILE A 215 -7.00 23.62 -4.67
C ILE A 215 -5.48 23.71 -4.49
N VAL A 216 -4.98 23.27 -3.35
CA VAL A 216 -3.54 23.15 -3.08
C VAL A 216 -3.20 21.67 -3.02
N LEU A 217 -2.40 21.18 -3.95
CA LEU A 217 -1.91 19.80 -3.94
C LEU A 217 -0.74 19.66 -2.97
N VAL A 218 -0.82 18.66 -2.09
CA VAL A 218 0.26 18.31 -1.18
C VAL A 218 0.61 16.84 -1.35
N TYR A 219 1.80 16.59 -1.88
CA TYR A 219 2.25 15.25 -2.21
C TYR A 219 2.93 14.57 -1.02
N LEU A 220 2.59 13.31 -0.81
CA LEU A 220 3.26 12.46 0.17
C LEU A 220 4.74 12.22 -0.21
N PRO A 221 5.62 12.04 0.77
CA PRO A 221 6.97 11.58 0.49
C PRO A 221 6.95 10.26 -0.30
N ALA A 222 7.90 10.09 -1.20
CA ALA A 222 8.00 8.88 -2.01
C ALA A 222 7.99 7.62 -1.11
N ASN A 223 7.17 6.65 -1.50
CA ASN A 223 6.99 5.36 -0.80
C ASN A 223 6.38 5.45 0.63
N ALA A 224 5.88 6.61 1.06
CA ALA A 224 5.31 6.82 2.40
C ALA A 224 3.81 6.55 2.52
N THR A 225 3.13 6.15 1.44
CA THR A 225 1.68 5.90 1.38
C THR A 225 1.19 5.04 2.55
N HIS A 226 1.84 3.91 2.83
CA HIS A 226 1.49 3.00 3.94
C HIS A 226 1.66 3.61 5.35
N LEU A 227 2.37 4.73 5.47
CA LEU A 227 2.57 5.44 6.74
C LEU A 227 1.68 6.65 6.89
N LEU A 228 1.55 7.45 5.82
CA LEU A 228 1.06 8.82 5.90
C LEU A 228 -0.21 9.08 5.08
N GLN A 229 -0.72 8.08 4.31
CA GLN A 229 -1.97 8.21 3.56
C GLN A 229 -3.17 7.83 4.42
N PRO A 230 -4.05 8.78 4.79
CA PRO A 230 -5.19 8.52 5.67
C PRO A 230 -6.10 7.39 5.20
N LEU A 231 -6.42 7.33 3.89
CA LEU A 231 -7.31 6.33 3.31
C LEU A 231 -6.70 4.91 3.39
N ASP A 232 -5.42 4.77 3.07
CA ASP A 232 -4.71 3.47 3.16
C ASP A 232 -4.57 2.98 4.60
N VAL A 233 -4.30 3.92 5.52
CA VAL A 233 -4.04 3.60 6.92
C VAL A 233 -5.30 3.15 7.66
N ALA A 234 -6.45 3.78 7.41
CA ALA A 234 -7.65 3.56 8.19
C ALA A 234 -8.81 2.94 7.42
N ILE A 235 -8.99 3.25 6.13
CA ILE A 235 -10.22 3.02 5.40
C ILE A 235 -10.14 1.79 4.47
N PHE A 236 -9.14 1.73 3.60
CA PHE A 236 -9.10 0.77 2.51
C PHE A 236 -9.07 -0.70 2.94
N ARG A 237 -8.55 -0.99 4.12
CA ARG A 237 -8.58 -2.36 4.65
C ARG A 237 -10.03 -2.84 4.87
N THR A 238 -10.85 -2.01 5.49
CA THR A 238 -12.27 -2.31 5.74
C THR A 238 -13.03 -2.33 4.43
N PHE A 239 -12.87 -1.32 3.61
CA PHE A 239 -13.52 -1.21 2.31
C PHE A 239 -13.26 -2.42 1.40
N LYS A 240 -11.99 -2.82 1.23
CA LYS A 240 -11.62 -4.02 0.44
C LYS A 240 -12.19 -5.32 1.00
N ARG A 241 -12.26 -5.44 2.32
CA ARG A 241 -12.87 -6.60 2.97
C ARG A 241 -14.36 -6.68 2.64
N ASP A 242 -15.07 -5.58 2.74
CA ASP A 242 -16.50 -5.51 2.56
C ASP A 242 -16.88 -5.71 1.08
N ILE A 243 -16.14 -5.13 0.14
CA ILE A 243 -16.22 -5.44 -1.29
C ILE A 243 -16.06 -6.94 -1.53
N LYS A 244 -15.00 -7.55 -0.99
CA LYS A 244 -14.72 -8.98 -1.19
C LYS A 244 -15.86 -9.86 -0.66
N THR A 245 -16.42 -9.51 0.48
CA THR A 245 -17.56 -10.22 1.07
C THR A 245 -18.79 -10.07 0.17
N ALA A 246 -19.10 -8.85 -0.28
CA ALA A 246 -20.26 -8.60 -1.14
C ALA A 246 -20.15 -9.32 -2.49
N VAL A 247 -18.97 -9.28 -3.14
CA VAL A 247 -18.71 -10.03 -4.38
C VAL A 247 -18.92 -11.53 -4.17
N THR A 248 -18.34 -12.10 -3.10
CA THR A 248 -18.46 -13.53 -2.83
C THR A 248 -19.92 -13.93 -2.59
N THR A 249 -20.67 -13.10 -1.89
CA THR A 249 -22.11 -13.33 -1.63
C THR A 249 -22.92 -13.27 -2.92
N TYR A 250 -22.67 -12.26 -3.75
CA TYR A 250 -23.35 -12.09 -5.03
C TYR A 250 -23.10 -13.26 -5.98
N LEU A 251 -21.83 -13.63 -6.20
CA LEU A 251 -21.47 -14.75 -7.09
C LEU A 251 -22.11 -16.07 -6.67
N ARG A 252 -22.15 -16.34 -5.35
CA ARG A 252 -22.83 -17.52 -4.81
C ARG A 252 -24.34 -17.49 -5.01
N ALA A 253 -24.98 -16.35 -4.74
CA ALA A 253 -26.44 -16.21 -4.88
C ALA A 253 -26.88 -16.30 -6.35
N ALA A 254 -26.10 -15.71 -7.27
CA ALA A 254 -26.38 -15.74 -8.69
C ALA A 254 -25.92 -17.06 -9.37
N ASN A 255 -25.16 -17.91 -8.67
CA ASN A 255 -24.53 -19.11 -9.20
C ASN A 255 -23.72 -18.87 -10.49
N ILE A 256 -22.89 -17.82 -10.48
CA ILE A 256 -22.01 -17.43 -11.58
C ILE A 256 -20.56 -17.31 -11.10
N ASP A 257 -19.61 -17.53 -12.02
CA ASP A 257 -18.18 -17.48 -11.74
C ASP A 257 -17.55 -16.13 -12.09
N THR A 258 -18.22 -15.32 -12.92
CA THR A 258 -17.72 -14.03 -13.38
C THR A 258 -18.65 -12.90 -12.96
N LEU A 259 -18.10 -11.86 -12.33
CA LEU A 259 -18.86 -10.68 -11.91
C LEU A 259 -19.07 -9.73 -13.11
N PRO A 260 -20.32 -9.41 -13.50
CA PRO A 260 -20.59 -8.40 -14.53
C PRO A 260 -20.10 -6.99 -14.08
N ARG A 261 -19.77 -6.13 -15.04
CA ARG A 261 -19.23 -4.78 -14.76
C ARG A 261 -20.23 -3.88 -14.03
N SER A 262 -21.49 -3.88 -14.43
CA SER A 262 -22.57 -3.13 -13.76
C SER A 262 -22.73 -3.56 -12.29
N ASN A 263 -22.77 -4.86 -12.04
CA ASN A 263 -22.86 -5.39 -10.68
C ASN A 263 -21.60 -5.09 -9.84
N ALA A 264 -20.42 -5.02 -10.47
CA ALA A 264 -19.21 -4.59 -9.77
C ALA A 264 -19.31 -3.14 -9.31
N ILE A 265 -19.83 -2.24 -10.15
CA ILE A 265 -20.06 -0.84 -9.78
C ILE A 265 -21.17 -0.73 -8.72
N SER A 266 -22.28 -1.44 -8.89
CA SER A 266 -23.36 -1.48 -7.89
C SER A 266 -22.85 -1.96 -6.52
N ILE A 267 -22.07 -3.03 -6.48
CA ILE A 267 -21.43 -3.53 -5.24
C ILE A 267 -20.44 -2.49 -4.67
N ALA A 268 -19.64 -1.86 -5.52
CA ALA A 268 -18.69 -0.85 -5.08
C ALA A 268 -19.41 0.37 -4.50
N GLY A 269 -20.46 0.86 -5.16
CA GLY A 269 -21.29 1.96 -4.68
C GLY A 269 -22.01 1.64 -3.37
N THR A 270 -22.62 0.45 -3.28
CA THR A 270 -23.24 -0.03 -2.03
C THR A 270 -22.22 -0.09 -0.87
N THR A 271 -21.01 -0.58 -1.17
CA THR A 271 -19.95 -0.67 -0.16
C THR A 271 -19.40 0.71 0.20
N PHE A 272 -19.35 1.63 -0.78
CA PHE A 272 -18.97 3.02 -0.54
C PHE A 272 -19.95 3.71 0.42
N ASN A 273 -21.25 3.56 0.21
CA ASN A 273 -22.27 4.09 1.11
C ASN A 273 -22.16 3.50 2.53
N LYS A 274 -21.72 2.26 2.67
CA LYS A 274 -21.45 1.65 3.98
C LYS A 274 -20.28 2.31 4.72
N LEU A 275 -19.33 2.95 4.03
CA LEU A 275 -18.25 3.70 4.70
C LEU A 275 -18.81 4.79 5.60
N ILE A 276 -19.89 5.48 5.18
CA ILE A 276 -20.57 6.50 6.00
C ILE A 276 -21.15 5.85 7.27
N SER A 277 -21.81 4.71 7.13
CA SER A 277 -22.39 3.96 8.25
C SER A 277 -21.33 3.43 9.21
N HIS A 278 -20.20 2.94 8.68
CA HIS A 278 -19.06 2.48 9.46
C HIS A 278 -18.39 3.63 10.22
N ASP A 279 -18.25 4.77 9.59
CA ASP A 279 -17.69 5.97 10.24
C ASP A 279 -18.55 6.40 11.41
N PHE A 280 -19.87 6.41 11.24
CA PHE A 280 -20.83 6.74 12.30
C PHE A 280 -20.82 5.75 13.47
N GLN A 281 -20.71 4.43 13.19
CA GLN A 281 -20.58 3.41 14.22
C GLN A 281 -19.26 3.53 14.98
N TYR A 282 -18.19 3.84 14.27
CA TYR A 282 -16.88 4.03 14.86
C TYR A 282 -16.84 5.28 15.77
N ASP A 283 -17.53 6.35 15.39
CA ASP A 283 -17.64 7.57 16.17
C ASP A 283 -18.30 7.34 17.53
N ARG A 284 -19.29 6.45 17.60
CA ARG A 284 -19.94 6.06 18.87
C ARG A 284 -18.99 5.34 19.83
N CYS A 285 -18.02 4.60 19.29
CA CYS A 285 -17.08 3.79 20.08
C CYS A 285 -15.76 4.54 20.35
N HIS A 286 -15.37 5.49 19.47
CA HIS A 286 -14.07 6.14 19.49
C HIS A 286 -14.24 7.59 19.04
N ALA A 287 -14.31 8.52 19.94
CA ALA A 287 -14.53 9.94 19.66
C ALA A 287 -13.85 10.42 18.36
N GLY A 288 -14.59 10.49 17.25
CA GLY A 288 -14.15 11.12 16.02
C GLY A 288 -14.12 10.28 14.74
N GLY A 289 -14.90 9.21 14.59
CA GLY A 289 -15.05 8.52 13.31
C GLY A 289 -13.78 7.89 12.71
N MET A 290 -13.97 7.03 11.74
CA MET A 290 -12.88 6.30 11.08
C MET A 290 -12.00 7.22 10.21
N PHE A 291 -12.62 8.16 9.48
CA PHE A 291 -11.91 9.13 8.64
C PHE A 291 -11.08 10.10 9.48
N LYS A 292 -11.69 10.74 10.47
CA LYS A 292 -10.99 11.66 11.41
C LYS A 292 -9.81 10.96 12.08
N ASN A 293 -9.98 9.69 12.47
CA ASN A 293 -8.91 8.92 13.07
C ASN A 293 -7.79 8.62 12.08
N GLY A 294 -8.09 8.38 10.80
CA GLY A 294 -7.10 8.20 9.72
C GLY A 294 -6.20 9.43 9.59
N PHE A 295 -6.79 10.62 9.46
CA PHE A 295 -6.05 11.87 9.36
C PHE A 295 -5.24 12.17 10.63
N ARG A 296 -5.82 11.95 11.80
CA ARG A 296 -5.13 12.12 13.09
C ARG A 296 -3.95 11.17 13.23
N THR A 297 -4.14 9.90 12.88
CA THR A 297 -3.09 8.87 12.96
C THR A 297 -1.92 9.19 12.04
N CYS A 298 -2.19 9.73 10.86
CA CYS A 298 -1.17 10.16 9.90
C CYS A 298 -0.57 11.52 10.24
N GLY A 299 -1.08 12.24 11.23
CA GLY A 299 -0.66 13.59 11.59
C GLY A 299 -1.01 14.65 10.55
N ALA A 300 -1.89 14.32 9.58
CA ALA A 300 -2.31 15.23 8.52
C ALA A 300 -3.37 16.23 8.98
N TRP A 301 -4.23 15.83 9.91
CA TRP A 301 -5.18 16.70 10.58
C TRP A 301 -5.68 16.11 11.92
N PRO A 302 -5.61 16.85 13.07
CA PRO A 302 -4.83 18.06 13.23
C PRO A 302 -3.35 17.86 12.92
N LEU A 303 -2.69 18.89 12.42
CA LEU A 303 -1.27 18.81 12.03
C LEU A 303 -0.40 18.35 13.21
N SER A 304 0.37 17.28 13.01
CA SER A 304 1.20 16.72 14.07
C SER A 304 2.45 16.03 13.53
N LEU A 305 3.56 16.77 13.49
CA LEU A 305 4.87 16.18 13.16
C LEU A 305 5.26 15.03 14.09
N PRO A 306 5.01 15.09 15.42
CA PRO A 306 5.28 13.96 16.31
C PRO A 306 4.51 12.69 15.93
N ALA A 307 3.25 12.81 15.48
CA ALA A 307 2.47 11.66 15.01
C ALA A 307 3.09 11.04 13.74
N MET A 308 3.49 11.86 12.77
CA MET A 308 4.18 11.41 11.54
C MET A 308 5.48 10.67 11.85
N LEU A 309 6.33 11.27 12.70
CA LEU A 309 7.61 10.68 13.10
C LEU A 309 7.44 9.39 13.90
N LYS A 310 6.43 9.32 14.77
CA LYS A 310 6.09 8.09 15.51
C LYS A 310 5.77 6.94 14.56
N ARG A 311 5.09 7.19 13.44
CA ARG A 311 4.81 6.15 12.44
C ARG A 311 6.08 5.68 11.74
N LEU A 312 7.01 6.57 11.42
CA LEU A 312 8.33 6.22 10.88
C LEU A 312 9.13 5.38 11.89
N ASP A 313 9.13 5.76 13.16
CA ASP A 313 9.79 5.03 14.23
C ASP A 313 9.22 3.61 14.43
N LEU A 314 7.90 3.46 14.36
CA LEU A 314 7.24 2.15 14.42
C LEU A 314 7.64 1.25 13.25
N GLN A 315 7.87 1.82 12.07
CA GLN A 315 8.37 1.09 10.91
C GLN A 315 9.85 0.72 11.10
N SER A 316 10.69 1.67 11.48
CA SER A 316 12.15 1.48 11.59
C SER A 316 12.52 0.50 12.72
N LYS A 317 11.81 0.56 13.83
CA LYS A 317 12.02 -0.30 15.00
C LYS A 317 11.34 -1.67 14.89
N ASN A 318 10.69 -1.98 13.77
CA ASN A 318 9.92 -3.23 13.58
C ASN A 318 8.94 -3.50 14.73
N CYS A 319 8.30 -2.47 15.26
CA CYS A 319 7.42 -2.51 16.44
C CYS A 319 8.10 -3.02 17.73
N VAL A 320 9.41 -3.00 17.81
CA VAL A 320 10.12 -3.32 19.05
C VAL A 320 10.06 -2.08 19.94
N ASN A 321 9.37 -2.17 21.08
CA ASN A 321 9.39 -1.14 22.10
C ASN A 321 10.82 -0.90 22.57
N SER A 322 11.18 0.37 22.83
CA SER A 322 12.49 0.76 23.38
C SER A 322 12.85 -0.01 24.66
N ASP A 323 11.84 -0.46 25.42
CA ASP A 323 12.01 -1.26 26.63
C ASP A 323 12.58 -2.67 26.39
N LEU A 324 12.43 -3.21 25.15
CA LEU A 324 13.07 -4.48 24.78
C LEU A 324 14.59 -4.36 24.58
N GLY A 325 15.12 -3.18 24.33
CA GLY A 325 16.56 -2.92 24.25
C GLY A 325 17.30 -3.17 25.57
N ALA A 326 16.60 -3.18 26.70
CA ALA A 326 17.14 -3.47 28.02
C ALA A 326 17.06 -4.96 28.41
N ALA A 327 16.38 -5.80 27.62
CA ALA A 327 16.23 -7.21 27.95
C ALA A 327 17.57 -7.95 27.91
N ALA A 328 17.89 -8.69 28.96
CA ALA A 328 19.15 -9.40 29.11
C ALA A 328 19.50 -10.34 27.94
N TRP A 329 18.48 -10.91 27.27
CA TRP A 329 18.68 -11.78 26.11
C TRP A 329 19.16 -11.04 24.86
N ILE A 330 18.85 -9.72 24.69
CA ILE A 330 19.37 -8.91 23.58
C ILE A 330 20.87 -8.66 23.76
N ARG A 331 21.31 -8.39 24.99
CA ARG A 331 22.76 -8.28 25.31
C ARG A 331 23.48 -9.59 25.05
N THR A 332 22.85 -10.72 25.37
CA THR A 332 23.37 -12.05 25.06
C THR A 332 23.36 -12.31 23.53
N GLN A 333 22.48 -11.70 22.77
CA GLN A 333 22.47 -11.79 21.30
C GLN A 333 23.62 -11.00 20.66
N GLU A 334 23.96 -9.83 21.18
CA GLU A 334 25.11 -9.06 20.71
C GLU A 334 26.40 -9.82 21.00
N TYR A 335 26.55 -10.33 22.21
CA TYR A 335 27.67 -11.21 22.58
C TYR A 335 27.75 -12.46 21.70
N ALA A 336 26.63 -13.12 21.43
CA ALA A 336 26.58 -14.30 20.57
C ALA A 336 26.82 -13.93 19.05
N ARG A 337 26.41 -12.76 18.61
CA ARG A 337 26.74 -12.27 17.25
C ARG A 337 28.24 -12.01 17.10
N GLU A 338 28.84 -11.40 18.08
CA GLU A 338 30.27 -11.03 18.04
C GLU A 338 31.19 -12.23 18.24
N ASN A 339 30.80 -13.20 19.07
CA ASN A 339 31.70 -14.27 19.53
C ASN A 339 31.34 -15.67 19.03
N VAL A 340 30.11 -15.92 18.58
CA VAL A 340 29.63 -17.26 18.18
C VAL A 340 29.21 -17.32 16.70
N ILE A 341 28.85 -16.21 16.08
CA ILE A 341 28.39 -16.18 14.68
C ILE A 341 29.38 -15.35 13.85
N THR A 342 30.50 -15.93 13.50
CA THR A 342 31.26 -15.49 12.33
C THR A 342 30.43 -15.84 11.11
N VAL A 343 29.61 -14.88 10.61
CA VAL A 343 28.97 -15.01 9.31
C VAL A 343 30.11 -14.95 8.28
N PRO A 344 30.38 -16.03 7.51
CA PRO A 344 31.40 -15.97 6.48
C PRO A 344 31.07 -14.81 5.55
N ALA A 345 32.07 -13.95 5.28
CA ALA A 345 31.91 -12.83 4.38
C ALA A 345 31.29 -13.36 3.08
N ARG A 346 30.16 -12.78 2.68
CA ARG A 346 29.52 -13.14 1.40
C ARG A 346 30.53 -12.85 0.31
N THR A 347 31.09 -13.88 -0.29
CA THR A 347 31.85 -13.74 -1.53
C THR A 347 30.99 -12.95 -2.53
N PRO A 348 31.48 -11.82 -3.06
CA PRO A 348 30.74 -11.04 -4.03
C PRO A 348 30.40 -11.98 -5.19
N LYS A 349 29.12 -12.17 -5.45
CA LYS A 349 28.67 -12.94 -6.62
C LYS A 349 29.25 -12.25 -7.85
N LYS A 350 30.13 -12.94 -8.59
CA LYS A 350 30.61 -12.47 -9.90
C LYS A 350 29.39 -12.02 -10.71
N ALA A 351 29.43 -10.80 -11.22
CA ALA A 351 28.40 -10.29 -12.09
C ALA A 351 28.24 -11.23 -13.28
N ARG A 352 27.03 -11.81 -13.45
CA ARG A 352 26.75 -12.68 -14.58
C ARG A 352 26.80 -11.83 -15.84
N LYS A 353 27.67 -12.18 -16.78
CA LYS A 353 27.71 -11.54 -18.09
C LYS A 353 26.36 -11.74 -18.76
N ARG A 354 25.76 -10.66 -19.24
CA ARG A 354 24.49 -10.68 -19.97
C ARG A 354 24.77 -10.56 -21.45
N VAL A 355 24.08 -11.33 -22.26
CA VAL A 355 24.06 -11.25 -23.72
C VAL A 355 22.77 -10.54 -24.11
N VAL A 356 22.85 -9.55 -25.02
CA VAL A 356 21.68 -8.93 -25.63
C VAL A 356 21.17 -9.90 -26.69
N THR A 357 19.96 -10.40 -26.51
CA THR A 357 19.37 -11.40 -27.40
C THR A 357 18.48 -10.80 -28.48
N ASP A 358 17.93 -9.62 -28.28
CA ASP A 358 17.13 -8.82 -29.23
C ASP A 358 16.20 -9.64 -30.14
N GLY A 359 15.61 -10.71 -29.61
CA GLY A 359 14.75 -11.63 -30.33
C GLY A 359 15.47 -12.85 -30.99
N ASP A 360 16.80 -12.87 -31.00
CA ASP A 360 17.56 -13.99 -31.54
C ASP A 360 17.57 -15.22 -30.63
N LEU A 361 17.52 -16.40 -31.22
CA LEU A 361 17.61 -17.68 -30.51
C LEU A 361 19.08 -18.15 -30.46
N PHE A 362 19.56 -18.36 -29.24
CA PHE A 362 20.93 -18.83 -29.00
C PHE A 362 20.95 -20.24 -28.42
N THR A 363 21.86 -21.07 -28.92
CA THR A 363 22.24 -22.31 -28.24
C THR A 363 23.09 -21.99 -27.00
N LYS A 364 23.27 -23.00 -26.14
CA LYS A 364 24.12 -22.86 -24.92
C LYS A 364 25.54 -22.39 -25.28
N GLU A 365 26.12 -22.92 -26.36
CA GLU A 365 27.44 -22.56 -26.87
C GLU A 365 27.45 -21.15 -27.45
N GLY A 366 26.42 -20.77 -28.21
CA GLY A 366 26.25 -19.41 -28.76
C GLY A 366 26.15 -18.33 -27.67
N LEU A 367 25.51 -18.62 -26.55
CA LEU A 367 25.44 -17.70 -25.39
C LEU A 367 26.82 -17.50 -24.75
N HIS A 368 27.63 -18.57 -24.64
CA HIS A 368 28.97 -18.45 -24.07
C HIS A 368 29.92 -17.69 -24.98
N THR A 369 29.85 -17.88 -26.30
CA THR A 369 30.68 -17.19 -27.28
C THR A 369 30.37 -15.71 -27.39
N ASN A 370 29.08 -15.32 -27.30
CA ASN A 370 28.66 -13.90 -27.31
C ASN A 370 28.88 -13.17 -25.98
N ALA A 371 28.94 -13.86 -24.87
CA ALA A 371 29.27 -13.30 -23.58
C ALA A 371 30.76 -12.83 -23.47
N SER A 372 31.61 -13.27 -24.36
CA SER A 372 33.03 -12.89 -24.42
C SER A 372 33.33 -11.71 -25.34
N LYS A 373 32.39 -11.28 -26.19
CA LYS A 373 32.58 -10.10 -27.05
C LYS A 373 32.42 -8.80 -26.27
N PRO A 374 33.37 -7.81 -26.38
CA PRO A 374 33.23 -6.55 -25.72
C PRO A 374 32.04 -5.76 -26.31
N THR A 375 31.14 -5.29 -25.46
CA THR A 375 30.04 -4.41 -25.86
C THR A 375 30.60 -3.13 -26.49
N ARG A 376 30.35 -2.92 -27.80
CA ARG A 376 30.64 -1.66 -28.46
C ARG A 376 29.85 -0.55 -27.77
N LYS A 377 30.55 0.43 -27.20
CA LYS A 377 29.92 1.66 -26.70
C LYS A 377 29.20 2.36 -27.85
N PRO A 378 27.98 2.85 -27.70
CA PRO A 378 27.30 3.59 -28.75
C PRO A 378 28.11 4.87 -29.04
N ASN A 379 28.39 5.10 -30.31
CA ASN A 379 29.06 6.30 -30.81
C ASN A 379 28.17 7.53 -30.55
N VAL A 380 28.51 8.33 -29.58
CA VAL A 380 27.89 9.64 -29.38
C VAL A 380 28.32 10.56 -30.50
N LYS A 381 27.47 10.74 -31.50
CA LYS A 381 27.66 11.76 -32.53
C LYS A 381 27.69 13.14 -31.85
N ARG A 382 28.89 13.75 -31.76
CA ARG A 382 29.06 15.17 -31.44
C ARG A 382 28.31 15.99 -32.53
N LYS A 383 27.25 16.67 -32.15
CA LYS A 383 26.67 17.72 -32.97
C LYS A 383 27.73 18.85 -33.05
N LYS A 384 28.22 19.14 -34.26
CA LYS A 384 28.97 20.35 -34.55
C LYS A 384 27.99 21.53 -34.45
N SER A 385 28.37 22.48 -33.63
CA SER A 385 27.79 23.82 -33.60
C SER A 385 28.27 24.56 -34.86
N ASN A 386 27.34 25.07 -35.63
CA ASN A 386 27.52 26.30 -36.42
C ASN A 386 26.59 27.33 -35.82
#